data_32a1489611d035a79725aa33b527f63a
#
_entry.id   32a1489611d035a79725aa33b527f63a
#
_cell.length_a   1.000
_cell.length_b   1.000
_cell.length_c   1.000
_cell.angle_alpha   90.00
_cell.angle_beta   90.00
_cell.angle_gamma   90.00
#
_symmetry.space_group_name_H-M   'P 1'
#
loop_
_entity.id
_entity.type
_entity.pdbx_description
1 polymer ?
#
loop_
_entity_poly.entity_id
_entity_poly.type
_entity_poly.pdbx_seq_one_letter_code
_entity_poly.pdbx_strand_id
1 'polypeptide(L)'
;LSLHDALPIYLTEADLANHRVDWVELLSRDFAGGSVQELPPNGQGIATLIALGILEQCGIEKHHPDSVQGLHLSIEAMKLALADLDRYVADEEHMEFAAKALLSDHYLKSRAALINHDKASDFVYGSPTQSGTVYLSAADSSGMMISFIQSNFMGFGSGIVVPDTGISLQNRGCGFVLDPKHPNALAGSKRPFHTIIPGFAMDGNGKPLMSFGVMGGPMQAQGHMQMALRIMLHGQNPQAAIDAPRWRVVQGREVVVESTFDRNTIAALRERGHQIVVEDPLQDYNFGGAQVIYRMPEGHYVAATESRKDGQALVS
;
A
#
# COMPACT_ATOMS: atom_id res chain seq x y z
N LEU A 1 25.39 15.99 8.91
CA LEU A 1 25.16 16.79 7.70
C LEU A 1 23.69 17.19 7.69
N SER A 2 23.40 18.49 7.76
CA SER A 2 22.02 18.96 7.61
C SER A 2 21.59 18.78 6.14
N LEU A 3 20.29 18.62 5.89
CA LEU A 3 19.75 18.60 4.52
C LEU A 3 20.07 19.89 3.75
N HIS A 4 20.30 21.01 4.46
CA HIS A 4 20.77 22.26 3.89
C HIS A 4 22.16 22.17 3.25
N ASP A 5 23.03 21.29 3.78
CA ASP A 5 24.38 21.12 3.24
C ASP A 5 24.39 20.09 2.09
N ALA A 6 23.40 19.22 2.00
CA ALA A 6 23.32 18.16 0.99
C ALA A 6 22.70 18.62 -0.35
N LEU A 7 21.69 19.50 -0.32
CA LEU A 7 21.01 19.97 -1.53
C LEU A 7 21.93 20.73 -2.50
N PRO A 8 22.80 21.67 -2.06
CA PRO A 8 23.74 22.34 -2.96
C PRO A 8 24.83 21.42 -3.52
N ILE A 9 25.01 20.23 -2.92
CA ILE A 9 26.08 19.28 -3.31
C ILE A 9 25.56 18.23 -4.30
N TYR A 10 24.30 17.79 -4.15
CA TYR A 10 23.75 16.63 -4.88
C TYR A 10 22.62 16.97 -5.86
N LEU A 11 21.98 18.13 -5.75
CA LEU A 11 20.91 18.57 -6.64
C LEU A 11 21.30 19.89 -7.33
N THR A 12 21.29 19.90 -8.66
CA THR A 12 21.65 21.05 -9.48
C THR A 12 20.44 21.60 -10.25
N GLU A 13 20.57 22.82 -10.81
CA GLU A 13 19.54 23.34 -11.74
C GLU A 13 19.30 22.41 -12.94
N ALA A 14 20.36 21.73 -13.41
CA ALA A 14 20.27 20.79 -14.50
C ALA A 14 19.41 19.57 -14.15
N ASP A 15 19.47 19.08 -12.91
CA ASP A 15 18.61 17.97 -12.45
C ASP A 15 17.15 18.38 -12.48
N LEU A 16 16.81 19.58 -12.02
CA LEU A 16 15.45 20.11 -12.06
C LEU A 16 14.98 20.36 -13.51
N ALA A 17 15.83 20.96 -14.34
CA ALA A 17 15.51 21.27 -15.75
C ALA A 17 15.32 20.00 -16.59
N ASN A 18 16.05 18.95 -16.28
CA ASN A 18 15.98 17.65 -16.99
C ASN A 18 14.91 16.71 -16.45
N HIS A 19 14.25 17.05 -15.34
CA HIS A 19 13.20 16.21 -14.79
C HIS A 19 12.07 15.99 -15.82
N ARG A 20 11.60 14.75 -15.94
CA ARG A 20 10.51 14.36 -16.83
C ARG A 20 9.45 13.59 -16.05
N VAL A 21 8.21 13.76 -16.46
CA VAL A 21 7.08 12.93 -16.04
C VAL A 21 7.01 11.73 -16.97
N ASP A 22 6.89 10.54 -16.40
CA ASP A 22 6.79 9.31 -17.16
C ASP A 22 5.35 8.78 -17.13
N TRP A 23 4.86 8.38 -18.30
CA TRP A 23 3.67 7.55 -18.44
C TRP A 23 4.10 6.09 -18.38
N VAL A 24 3.60 5.35 -17.40
CA VAL A 24 4.02 3.97 -17.13
C VAL A 24 2.88 2.99 -17.36
N GLU A 25 3.21 1.76 -17.72
CA GLU A 25 2.25 0.66 -17.73
C GLU A 25 1.96 0.20 -16.30
N LEU A 26 0.68 -0.04 -16.01
CA LEU A 26 0.26 -0.53 -14.71
C LEU A 26 0.65 -2.00 -14.52
N LEU A 27 1.00 -2.36 -13.30
CA LEU A 27 0.97 -3.75 -12.87
C LEU A 27 -0.47 -4.13 -12.54
N SER A 28 -0.87 -5.32 -12.94
CA SER A 28 -2.23 -5.84 -12.71
C SER A 28 -2.19 -7.27 -12.20
N ARG A 29 -3.11 -7.59 -11.32
CA ARG A 29 -3.39 -8.96 -10.87
C ARG A 29 -4.89 -9.21 -10.92
N ASP A 30 -5.28 -10.29 -11.58
CA ASP A 30 -6.66 -10.78 -11.52
C ASP A 30 -7.00 -11.14 -10.08
N PHE A 31 -8.16 -10.71 -9.61
CA PHE A 31 -8.62 -10.98 -8.25
C PHE A 31 -10.15 -10.85 -8.15
N ALA A 32 -10.80 -11.84 -7.53
CA ALA A 32 -12.23 -11.84 -7.23
C ALA A 32 -13.15 -11.50 -8.43
N GLY A 33 -12.83 -12.02 -9.62
CA GLY A 33 -13.61 -11.81 -10.83
C GLY A 33 -13.39 -10.46 -11.54
N GLY A 34 -12.44 -9.68 -11.08
CA GLY A 34 -11.94 -8.45 -11.70
C GLY A 34 -10.43 -8.42 -11.65
N SER A 35 -9.83 -7.22 -11.61
CA SER A 35 -8.40 -7.05 -11.41
C SER A 35 -8.09 -5.86 -10.52
N VAL A 36 -7.01 -5.95 -9.74
CA VAL A 36 -6.42 -4.85 -9.00
C VAL A 36 -5.19 -4.36 -9.74
N GLN A 37 -5.07 -3.05 -9.85
CA GLN A 37 -4.00 -2.38 -10.59
C GLN A 37 -3.25 -1.42 -9.68
N GLU A 38 -1.92 -1.43 -9.82
CA GLU A 38 -1.00 -0.58 -9.07
C GLU A 38 0.06 -0.01 -10.00
N LEU A 39 0.66 1.11 -9.63
CA LEU A 39 1.84 1.62 -10.33
C LEU A 39 3.02 0.67 -10.16
N PRO A 40 3.90 0.56 -11.19
CA PRO A 40 5.09 -0.26 -11.10
C PRO A 40 6.10 0.27 -10.06
N PRO A 41 7.16 -0.50 -9.74
CA PRO A 41 8.32 0.03 -9.01
C PRO A 41 8.84 1.34 -9.64
N ASN A 42 9.38 2.19 -8.86
CA ASN A 42 9.97 2.14 -7.51
C ASN A 42 8.97 2.24 -6.33
N GLY A 43 7.66 2.21 -6.58
CA GLY A 43 6.62 2.27 -5.57
C GLY A 43 6.29 0.90 -4.95
N GLN A 44 5.66 0.94 -3.77
CA GLN A 44 5.32 -0.29 -3.02
C GLN A 44 4.05 -1.02 -3.50
N GLY A 45 3.35 -0.53 -4.54
CA GLY A 45 2.05 -1.09 -4.99
C GLY A 45 2.11 -2.59 -5.31
N ILE A 46 3.23 -3.05 -5.83
CA ILE A 46 3.45 -4.46 -6.12
C ILE A 46 3.25 -5.38 -4.90
N ALA A 47 3.50 -4.91 -3.67
CA ALA A 47 3.28 -5.71 -2.46
C ALA A 47 1.80 -6.03 -2.25
N THR A 48 0.89 -5.12 -2.60
CA THR A 48 -0.56 -5.41 -2.62
C THR A 48 -0.86 -6.58 -3.55
N LEU A 49 -0.34 -6.54 -4.78
CA LEU A 49 -0.60 -7.56 -5.78
C LEU A 49 0.01 -8.92 -5.41
N ILE A 50 1.22 -8.92 -4.85
CA ILE A 50 1.87 -10.13 -4.32
C ILE A 50 1.02 -10.74 -3.20
N ALA A 51 0.60 -9.93 -2.22
CA ALA A 51 -0.20 -10.41 -1.11
C ALA A 51 -1.54 -11.00 -1.56
N LEU A 52 -2.26 -10.33 -2.46
CA LEU A 52 -3.51 -10.84 -3.05
C LEU A 52 -3.28 -12.15 -3.79
N GLY A 53 -2.23 -12.25 -4.61
CA GLY A 53 -1.90 -13.47 -5.32
C GLY A 53 -1.50 -14.65 -4.42
N ILE A 54 -0.79 -14.39 -3.32
CA ILE A 54 -0.50 -15.41 -2.30
C ILE A 54 -1.81 -15.87 -1.62
N LEU A 55 -2.70 -14.95 -1.29
CA LEU A 55 -3.96 -15.25 -0.63
C LEU A 55 -4.89 -16.13 -1.48
N GLU A 56 -4.94 -15.91 -2.79
CA GLU A 56 -5.67 -16.80 -3.71
C GLU A 56 -5.15 -18.25 -3.64
N GLN A 57 -3.82 -18.43 -3.56
CA GLN A 57 -3.22 -19.76 -3.41
C GLN A 57 -3.51 -20.41 -2.05
N CYS A 58 -3.84 -19.60 -1.02
CA CYS A 58 -4.22 -20.06 0.32
C CYS A 58 -5.72 -20.34 0.48
N GLY A 59 -6.54 -20.11 -0.55
CA GLY A 59 -7.99 -20.31 -0.49
C GLY A 59 -8.71 -19.30 0.40
N ILE A 60 -8.28 -18.04 0.36
CA ILE A 60 -8.81 -16.96 1.22
C ILE A 60 -10.34 -16.75 1.06
N GLU A 61 -10.88 -17.09 -0.11
CA GLU A 61 -12.31 -16.99 -0.40
C GLU A 61 -13.21 -17.82 0.56
N LYS A 62 -12.63 -18.79 1.24
CA LYS A 62 -13.32 -19.65 2.21
C LYS A 62 -13.41 -19.04 3.62
N HIS A 63 -12.74 -17.93 3.84
CA HIS A 63 -12.54 -17.35 5.17
C HIS A 63 -13.07 -15.93 5.23
N HIS A 64 -14.00 -15.65 6.13
CA HIS A 64 -14.49 -14.28 6.37
C HIS A 64 -13.30 -13.36 6.76
N PRO A 65 -13.25 -12.09 6.30
CA PRO A 65 -12.11 -11.19 6.53
C PRO A 65 -11.86 -10.89 8.02
N ASP A 66 -12.87 -11.02 8.87
CA ASP A 66 -12.76 -10.80 10.32
C ASP A 66 -12.58 -12.10 11.10
N SER A 67 -12.56 -13.26 10.43
CA SER A 67 -12.27 -14.55 11.08
C SER A 67 -10.78 -14.65 11.46
N VAL A 68 -10.48 -15.38 12.53
CA VAL A 68 -9.09 -15.63 12.95
C VAL A 68 -8.26 -16.23 11.81
N GLN A 69 -8.83 -17.13 11.02
CA GLN A 69 -8.14 -17.75 9.89
C GLN A 69 -7.92 -16.76 8.75
N GLY A 70 -8.94 -15.99 8.37
CA GLY A 70 -8.83 -14.97 7.34
C GLY A 70 -7.78 -13.89 7.69
N LEU A 71 -7.80 -13.42 8.93
CA LEU A 71 -6.82 -12.46 9.44
C LEU A 71 -5.41 -13.05 9.46
N HIS A 72 -5.25 -14.28 9.98
CA HIS A 72 -3.94 -14.93 10.03
C HIS A 72 -3.32 -15.09 8.64
N LEU A 73 -4.07 -15.62 7.68
CA LEU A 73 -3.59 -15.77 6.29
C LEU A 73 -3.26 -14.41 5.66
N SER A 74 -4.09 -13.40 5.87
CA SER A 74 -3.86 -12.04 5.35
C SER A 74 -2.59 -11.41 5.92
N ILE A 75 -2.34 -11.57 7.23
CA ILE A 75 -1.13 -11.09 7.89
C ILE A 75 0.11 -11.83 7.35
N GLU A 76 0.06 -13.16 7.24
CA GLU A 76 1.20 -13.95 6.75
C GLU A 76 1.53 -13.63 5.28
N ALA A 77 0.50 -13.51 4.42
CA ALA A 77 0.68 -13.13 3.03
C ALA A 77 1.31 -11.73 2.89
N MET A 78 0.85 -10.77 3.70
CA MET A 78 1.41 -9.43 3.71
C MET A 78 2.86 -9.40 4.20
N LYS A 79 3.22 -10.18 5.22
CA LYS A 79 4.61 -10.31 5.67
C LYS A 79 5.54 -10.78 4.54
N LEU A 80 5.11 -11.78 3.79
CA LEU A 80 5.87 -12.29 2.64
C LEU A 80 6.00 -11.23 1.55
N ALA A 81 4.92 -10.54 1.23
CA ALA A 81 4.93 -9.48 0.23
C ALA A 81 5.86 -8.32 0.63
N LEU A 82 5.87 -7.94 1.91
CA LEU A 82 6.75 -6.89 2.43
C LEU A 82 8.22 -7.34 2.47
N ALA A 83 8.49 -8.62 2.75
CA ALA A 83 9.84 -9.17 2.67
C ALA A 83 10.38 -9.15 1.22
N ASP A 84 9.53 -9.47 0.24
CA ASP A 84 9.88 -9.38 -1.18
C ASP A 84 10.08 -7.93 -1.62
N LEU A 85 9.24 -7.01 -1.12
CA LEU A 85 9.36 -5.59 -1.35
C LEU A 85 10.73 -5.06 -0.88
N ASP A 86 11.09 -5.35 0.35
CA ASP A 86 12.36 -4.93 0.95
C ASP A 86 13.57 -5.50 0.19
N ARG A 87 13.49 -6.76 -0.24
CA ARG A 87 14.61 -7.44 -0.91
C ARG A 87 14.81 -7.04 -2.37
N TYR A 88 13.75 -6.77 -3.11
CA TYR A 88 13.82 -6.73 -4.57
C TYR A 88 13.39 -5.40 -5.18
N VAL A 89 12.54 -4.60 -4.52
CA VAL A 89 11.94 -3.41 -5.14
C VAL A 89 12.82 -2.19 -5.02
N ALA A 90 13.11 -1.61 -6.17
CA ALA A 90 13.92 -0.41 -6.35
C ALA A 90 13.44 0.33 -7.60
N ASP A 91 14.18 1.33 -8.07
CA ASP A 91 14.07 1.85 -9.42
C ASP A 91 14.21 0.69 -10.42
N GLU A 92 13.27 0.56 -11.34
CA GLU A 92 13.11 -0.64 -12.18
C GLU A 92 14.38 -1.00 -12.96
N GLU A 93 15.14 -0.01 -13.41
CA GLU A 93 16.43 -0.21 -14.11
C GLU A 93 17.52 -0.83 -13.21
N HIS A 94 17.31 -0.80 -11.88
CA HIS A 94 18.26 -1.33 -10.89
C HIS A 94 17.78 -2.61 -10.21
N MET A 95 16.61 -3.12 -10.59
CA MET A 95 16.09 -4.39 -10.08
C MET A 95 16.83 -5.58 -10.72
N GLU A 96 17.00 -6.66 -9.96
CA GLU A 96 17.66 -7.88 -10.45
C GLU A 96 16.89 -8.57 -11.59
N PHE A 97 15.57 -8.32 -11.66
CA PHE A 97 14.67 -8.87 -12.68
C PHE A 97 13.40 -8.00 -12.79
N ALA A 98 12.65 -8.18 -13.87
CA ALA A 98 11.43 -7.43 -14.09
C ALA A 98 10.40 -7.65 -12.96
N ALA A 99 9.76 -6.59 -12.50
CA ALA A 99 8.77 -6.62 -11.43
C ALA A 99 7.66 -7.66 -11.65
N LYS A 100 7.23 -7.85 -12.91
CA LYS A 100 6.22 -8.85 -13.30
C LYS A 100 6.59 -10.29 -12.92
N ALA A 101 7.88 -10.61 -12.74
CA ALA A 101 8.31 -11.94 -12.31
C ALA A 101 7.82 -12.30 -10.90
N LEU A 102 7.72 -11.29 -10.00
CA LEU A 102 7.18 -11.45 -8.64
C LEU A 102 5.66 -11.72 -8.64
N LEU A 103 4.97 -11.46 -9.74
CA LEU A 103 3.54 -11.67 -9.89
C LEU A 103 3.22 -12.98 -10.65
N SER A 104 4.22 -13.76 -11.05
CA SER A 104 3.99 -15.03 -11.74
C SER A 104 3.33 -16.05 -10.79
N ASP A 105 2.39 -16.84 -11.29
CA ASP A 105 1.68 -17.84 -10.49
C ASP A 105 2.63 -18.86 -9.85
N HIS A 106 3.71 -19.22 -10.55
CA HIS A 106 4.73 -20.11 -9.99
C HIS A 106 5.40 -19.49 -8.75
N TYR A 107 5.78 -18.21 -8.83
CA TYR A 107 6.39 -17.50 -7.72
C TYR A 107 5.42 -17.37 -6.54
N LEU A 108 4.21 -16.87 -6.79
CA LEU A 108 3.18 -16.67 -5.76
C LEU A 108 2.81 -17.99 -5.06
N LYS A 109 2.70 -19.08 -5.80
CA LYS A 109 2.49 -20.42 -5.24
C LYS A 109 3.64 -20.86 -4.35
N SER A 110 4.89 -20.60 -4.73
CA SER A 110 6.06 -20.91 -3.92
C SER A 110 6.07 -20.10 -2.62
N ARG A 111 5.64 -18.83 -2.66
CA ARG A 111 5.53 -17.98 -1.47
C ARG A 111 4.40 -18.45 -0.56
N ALA A 112 3.23 -18.77 -1.11
CA ALA A 112 2.10 -19.31 -0.37
C ALA A 112 2.45 -20.60 0.39
N ALA A 113 3.29 -21.46 -0.19
CA ALA A 113 3.75 -22.69 0.44
C ALA A 113 4.60 -22.47 1.72
N LEU A 114 5.10 -21.26 1.96
CA LEU A 114 5.82 -20.89 3.19
C LEU A 114 4.89 -20.54 4.34
N ILE A 115 3.59 -20.30 4.06
CA ILE A 115 2.62 -19.96 5.11
C ILE A 115 2.26 -21.21 5.90
N ASN A 116 2.47 -21.14 7.21
CA ASN A 116 1.90 -22.12 8.12
C ASN A 116 0.48 -21.65 8.50
N HIS A 117 -0.54 -22.45 8.22
CA HIS A 117 -1.95 -22.08 8.40
C HIS A 117 -2.37 -21.94 9.89
N ASP A 118 -1.57 -22.44 10.82
CA ASP A 118 -1.90 -22.48 12.24
C ASP A 118 -0.96 -21.65 13.11
N LYS A 119 0.21 -21.25 12.58
CA LYS A 119 1.26 -20.61 13.37
C LYS A 119 1.92 -19.45 12.61
N ALA A 120 2.10 -18.34 13.31
CA ALA A 120 2.78 -17.16 12.79
C ALA A 120 4.26 -17.43 12.52
N SER A 121 4.71 -17.03 11.33
CA SER A 121 6.10 -17.11 10.88
C SER A 121 6.83 -15.78 11.12
N ASP A 122 8.16 -15.85 11.20
CA ASP A 122 9.04 -14.70 11.38
C ASP A 122 9.70 -14.36 10.03
N PHE A 123 9.06 -13.48 9.26
CA PHE A 123 9.62 -12.94 8.03
C PHE A 123 10.19 -11.55 8.33
N VAL A 124 11.48 -11.34 8.09
CA VAL A 124 12.19 -10.12 8.47
C VAL A 124 12.09 -9.07 7.38
N TYR A 125 11.57 -7.91 7.72
CA TYR A 125 11.68 -6.67 6.95
C TYR A 125 11.56 -5.49 7.93
N GLY A 126 11.99 -4.28 7.53
CA GLY A 126 11.86 -3.06 8.33
C GLY A 126 10.88 -2.06 7.71
N SER A 127 10.13 -1.34 8.54
CA SER A 127 9.15 -0.34 8.08
C SER A 127 9.31 0.99 8.82
N PRO A 128 9.49 2.14 8.10
CA PRO A 128 9.48 3.47 8.72
C PRO A 128 8.09 3.84 9.24
N THR A 129 8.01 4.59 10.35
CA THR A 129 6.79 4.76 11.14
C THR A 129 6.01 6.06 10.94
N GLN A 130 6.47 7.06 10.16
CA GLN A 130 5.76 8.33 10.00
C GLN A 130 5.61 8.76 8.54
N SER A 131 4.41 9.22 8.17
CA SER A 131 4.11 9.71 6.81
C SER A 131 3.03 10.79 6.83
N GLY A 132 3.19 11.81 5.96
CA GLY A 132 2.16 12.79 5.64
C GLY A 132 1.76 12.64 4.17
N THR A 133 0.55 12.15 3.91
CA THR A 133 0.06 11.86 2.55
C THR A 133 -1.38 12.32 2.39
N VAL A 134 -1.74 12.82 1.19
CA VAL A 134 -3.11 13.11 0.79
C VAL A 134 -3.49 12.23 -0.38
N TYR A 135 -4.63 11.56 -0.29
CA TYR A 135 -5.23 10.77 -1.36
C TYR A 135 -6.61 11.31 -1.71
N LEU A 136 -6.95 11.35 -2.98
CA LEU A 136 -8.28 11.67 -3.49
C LEU A 136 -8.71 10.76 -4.65
N SER A 137 -10.01 10.55 -4.76
CA SER A 137 -10.66 9.93 -5.94
C SER A 137 -11.68 10.90 -6.52
N ALA A 138 -11.86 10.86 -7.84
CA ALA A 138 -12.97 11.53 -8.53
C ALA A 138 -13.54 10.63 -9.62
N ALA A 139 -14.82 10.81 -9.93
CA ALA A 139 -15.49 10.13 -11.05
C ALA A 139 -16.51 11.07 -11.68
N ASP A 140 -16.75 10.92 -12.98
CA ASP A 140 -17.72 11.71 -13.71
C ASP A 140 -18.80 10.86 -14.39
N SER A 141 -19.80 11.54 -14.98
CA SER A 141 -20.92 10.89 -15.66
C SER A 141 -20.53 10.15 -16.94
N SER A 142 -19.34 10.40 -17.50
CA SER A 142 -18.83 9.67 -18.67
C SER A 142 -18.28 8.28 -18.31
N GLY A 143 -18.07 8.01 -17.03
CA GLY A 143 -17.44 6.79 -16.51
C GLY A 143 -15.94 6.92 -16.30
N MET A 144 -15.36 8.12 -16.50
CA MET A 144 -13.97 8.39 -16.17
C MET A 144 -13.79 8.43 -14.66
N MET A 145 -12.74 7.76 -14.19
CA MET A 145 -12.38 7.75 -12.77
C MET A 145 -10.89 8.07 -12.61
N ILE A 146 -10.55 8.79 -11.55
CA ILE A 146 -9.17 9.11 -11.20
C ILE A 146 -8.83 8.63 -9.79
N SER A 147 -7.63 8.09 -9.65
CA SER A 147 -6.99 7.75 -8.39
C SER A 147 -5.73 8.61 -8.26
N PHE A 148 -5.72 9.53 -7.30
CA PHE A 148 -4.67 10.54 -7.19
C PHE A 148 -4.09 10.59 -5.78
N ILE A 149 -2.76 10.61 -5.69
CA ILE A 149 -2.04 10.67 -4.43
C ILE A 149 -0.89 11.66 -4.50
N GLN A 150 -0.69 12.42 -3.42
CA GLN A 150 0.41 13.36 -3.25
C GLN A 150 0.99 13.25 -1.84
N SER A 151 2.30 13.42 -1.71
CA SER A 151 2.97 13.36 -0.42
C SER A 151 4.39 13.94 -0.50
N ASN A 152 4.77 14.65 0.55
CA ASN A 152 6.16 15.04 0.80
C ASN A 152 6.94 13.94 1.57
N PHE A 153 6.31 12.80 1.84
CA PHE A 153 6.72 11.65 2.64
C PHE A 153 6.57 11.91 4.13
N MET A 154 7.55 12.42 4.85
CA MET A 154 7.45 12.65 6.31
C MET A 154 7.13 14.11 6.61
N GLY A 155 5.98 14.37 7.23
CA GLY A 155 5.53 15.70 7.64
C GLY A 155 5.59 16.73 6.50
N PHE A 156 6.37 17.80 6.70
CA PHE A 156 6.60 18.85 5.70
C PHE A 156 7.71 18.51 4.68
N GLY A 157 8.10 17.25 4.56
CA GLY A 157 9.17 16.78 3.67
C GLY A 157 10.55 17.23 4.18
N SER A 158 11.34 17.85 3.30
CA SER A 158 12.70 18.33 3.62
C SER A 158 12.72 19.57 4.52
N GLY A 159 11.56 20.22 4.73
CA GLY A 159 11.50 21.53 5.40
C GLY A 159 11.96 22.71 4.52
N ILE A 160 12.32 22.44 3.26
CA ILE A 160 12.74 23.47 2.30
C ILE A 160 11.53 23.87 1.45
N VAL A 161 11.26 25.16 1.42
CA VAL A 161 10.24 25.76 0.55
C VAL A 161 10.95 26.56 -0.53
N VAL A 162 10.58 26.31 -1.80
CA VAL A 162 11.11 27.09 -2.93
C VAL A 162 10.61 28.53 -2.82
N PRO A 163 11.52 29.53 -2.76
CA PRO A 163 11.15 30.93 -2.61
C PRO A 163 10.08 31.36 -3.62
N ASP A 164 9.13 32.18 -3.18
CA ASP A 164 8.04 32.79 -3.96
C ASP A 164 7.08 31.81 -4.66
N THR A 165 7.15 30.52 -4.37
CA THR A 165 6.28 29.49 -4.99
C THR A 165 5.33 28.79 -4.03
N GLY A 166 5.67 28.72 -2.73
CA GLY A 166 4.97 27.88 -1.75
C GLY A 166 5.20 26.37 -1.92
N ILE A 167 6.07 25.95 -2.84
CA ILE A 167 6.39 24.53 -3.09
C ILE A 167 7.33 24.02 -2.00
N SER A 168 6.86 23.07 -1.18
CA SER A 168 7.68 22.34 -0.22
C SER A 168 8.30 21.10 -0.88
N LEU A 169 9.62 20.95 -0.76
CA LEU A 169 10.34 19.82 -1.32
C LEU A 169 10.19 18.57 -0.45
N GLN A 170 9.93 17.45 -1.10
CA GLN A 170 9.80 16.14 -0.45
C GLN A 170 11.15 15.65 0.13
N ASN A 171 11.11 14.68 1.05
CA ASN A 171 12.30 14.07 1.66
C ASN A 171 12.42 12.55 1.36
N ARG A 172 11.97 12.11 0.18
CA ARG A 172 11.98 10.68 -0.20
C ARG A 172 13.36 10.08 -0.40
N GLY A 173 14.40 10.90 -0.48
CA GLY A 173 15.78 10.41 -0.49
C GLY A 173 16.14 9.51 0.70
N CYS A 174 15.43 9.65 1.84
CA CYS A 174 15.61 8.73 2.97
C CYS A 174 15.06 7.32 2.71
N GLY A 175 14.35 7.10 1.60
CA GLY A 175 13.94 5.77 1.14
C GLY A 175 15.07 4.94 0.53
N PHE A 176 16.22 5.52 0.22
CA PHE A 176 17.40 4.75 -0.18
C PHE A 176 18.01 3.99 0.99
N VAL A 177 18.70 2.89 0.67
CA VAL A 177 19.52 2.14 1.63
C VAL A 177 21.00 2.45 1.42
N LEU A 178 21.82 2.27 2.47
CA LEU A 178 23.26 2.56 2.42
C LEU A 178 24.12 1.33 2.06
N ASP A 179 23.53 0.13 2.02
CA ASP A 179 24.22 -1.07 1.54
C ASP A 179 24.41 -0.98 0.02
N PRO A 180 25.65 -0.88 -0.47
CA PRO A 180 25.92 -0.72 -1.91
C PRO A 180 25.54 -1.95 -2.75
N LYS A 181 25.27 -3.09 -2.13
CA LYS A 181 24.83 -4.32 -2.82
C LYS A 181 23.31 -4.40 -2.96
N HIS A 182 22.56 -3.55 -2.28
CA HIS A 182 21.12 -3.55 -2.34
C HIS A 182 20.62 -2.88 -3.63
N PRO A 183 19.59 -3.42 -4.32
CA PRO A 183 19.04 -2.79 -5.52
C PRO A 183 18.57 -1.34 -5.28
N ASN A 184 18.11 -0.99 -4.07
CA ASN A 184 17.73 0.37 -3.69
C ASN A 184 18.86 1.17 -3.02
N ALA A 185 20.14 0.83 -3.27
CA ALA A 185 21.26 1.60 -2.76
C ALA A 185 21.26 3.03 -3.32
N LEU A 186 21.69 4.00 -2.50
CA LEU A 186 21.83 5.40 -2.90
C LEU A 186 22.78 5.53 -4.09
N ALA A 187 22.31 6.10 -5.17
CA ALA A 187 23.11 6.39 -6.37
C ALA A 187 22.57 7.62 -7.11
N GLY A 188 23.41 8.24 -7.96
CA GLY A 188 22.99 9.32 -8.86
C GLY A 188 22.03 8.80 -9.94
N SER A 189 21.18 9.68 -10.47
CA SER A 189 20.19 9.39 -11.54
C SER A 189 19.26 8.21 -11.23
N LYS A 190 18.91 8.02 -9.97
CA LYS A 190 18.11 6.90 -9.49
C LYS A 190 16.96 7.39 -8.62
N ARG A 191 15.77 6.80 -8.81
CA ARG A 191 14.61 7.06 -7.98
C ARG A 191 14.66 6.21 -6.70
N PRO A 192 14.43 6.82 -5.52
CA PRO A 192 14.33 6.04 -4.28
C PRO A 192 13.06 5.20 -4.28
N PHE A 193 13.08 4.07 -3.58
CA PHE A 193 11.86 3.40 -3.15
C PHE A 193 10.92 4.40 -2.48
N HIS A 194 9.62 4.33 -2.78
CA HIS A 194 8.62 5.20 -2.17
C HIS A 194 7.32 4.49 -1.85
N THR A 195 6.50 5.14 -1.01
CA THR A 195 5.30 4.54 -0.43
C THR A 195 3.98 5.01 -1.04
N ILE A 196 3.96 6.04 -1.89
CA ILE A 196 2.69 6.52 -2.48
C ILE A 196 2.24 5.63 -3.62
N ILE A 197 1.02 5.11 -3.49
CA ILE A 197 0.42 4.19 -4.45
C ILE A 197 -1.06 4.54 -4.63
N PRO A 198 -1.48 5.09 -5.78
CA PRO A 198 -2.90 5.21 -6.11
C PRO A 198 -3.40 3.86 -6.65
N GLY A 199 -4.37 3.23 -5.99
CA GLY A 199 -4.93 1.94 -6.39
C GLY A 199 -6.12 2.09 -7.35
N PHE A 200 -6.31 1.11 -8.21
CA PHE A 200 -7.44 1.02 -9.12
C PHE A 200 -7.91 -0.42 -9.26
N ALA A 201 -9.21 -0.61 -9.53
CA ALA A 201 -9.74 -1.93 -9.85
C ALA A 201 -10.63 -1.87 -11.09
N MET A 202 -10.56 -2.93 -11.90
CA MET A 202 -11.41 -3.15 -13.06
C MET A 202 -12.35 -4.32 -12.80
N ASP A 203 -13.54 -4.29 -13.40
CA ASP A 203 -14.46 -5.43 -13.40
C ASP A 203 -13.98 -6.53 -14.39
N GLY A 204 -14.64 -7.70 -14.37
CA GLY A 204 -14.31 -8.82 -15.26
C GLY A 204 -14.52 -8.53 -16.76
N ASN A 205 -15.11 -7.40 -17.12
CA ASN A 205 -15.28 -6.93 -18.49
C ASN A 205 -14.26 -5.85 -18.88
N GLY A 206 -13.32 -5.54 -18.01
CA GLY A 206 -12.31 -4.51 -18.23
C GLY A 206 -12.84 -3.07 -18.13
N LYS A 207 -13.93 -2.84 -17.38
CA LYS A 207 -14.45 -1.50 -17.09
C LYS A 207 -13.99 -1.04 -15.71
N PRO A 208 -13.81 0.27 -15.50
CA PRO A 208 -13.54 0.83 -14.19
C PRO A 208 -14.55 0.37 -13.14
N LEU A 209 -14.09 -0.26 -12.08
CA LEU A 209 -14.90 -0.74 -10.96
C LEU A 209 -14.73 0.15 -9.74
N MET A 210 -13.49 0.45 -9.38
CA MET A 210 -13.18 1.16 -8.14
C MET A 210 -11.89 1.96 -8.27
N SER A 211 -11.95 3.23 -7.91
CA SER A 211 -10.78 4.07 -7.63
C SER A 211 -10.63 4.14 -6.12
N PHE A 212 -9.46 3.76 -5.59
CA PHE A 212 -9.26 3.68 -4.15
C PHE A 212 -7.81 3.94 -3.75
N GLY A 213 -7.62 4.35 -2.51
CA GLY A 213 -6.31 4.49 -1.91
C GLY A 213 -6.38 4.58 -0.40
N VAL A 214 -5.30 4.18 0.23
CA VAL A 214 -5.13 4.26 1.69
C VAL A 214 -3.86 5.03 1.97
N MET A 215 -3.96 6.28 2.37
CA MET A 215 -2.79 7.08 2.78
C MET A 215 -2.19 6.49 4.08
N GLY A 216 -0.92 6.75 4.36
CA GLY A 216 -0.29 6.29 5.63
C GLY A 216 1.08 5.61 5.46
N GLY A 217 1.88 6.01 4.48
CA GLY A 217 3.24 5.47 4.27
C GLY A 217 3.24 3.97 4.03
N PRO A 218 3.98 3.17 4.83
CA PRO A 218 4.04 1.71 4.67
C PRO A 218 2.70 0.98 4.89
N MET A 219 1.73 1.64 5.52
CA MET A 219 0.37 1.11 5.67
C MET A 219 -0.38 1.04 4.34
N GLN A 220 -0.01 1.82 3.32
CA GLN A 220 -0.77 1.92 2.07
C GLN A 220 -0.96 0.56 1.39
N ALA A 221 0.11 -0.22 1.14
CA ALA A 221 -0.01 -1.53 0.50
C ALA A 221 -0.85 -2.52 1.34
N GLN A 222 -0.69 -2.48 2.65
CA GLN A 222 -1.45 -3.31 3.59
C GLN A 222 -2.94 -2.91 3.58
N GLY A 223 -3.22 -1.61 3.57
CA GLY A 223 -4.58 -1.09 3.49
C GLY A 223 -5.25 -1.39 2.15
N HIS A 224 -4.53 -1.27 1.03
CA HIS A 224 -5.04 -1.63 -0.30
C HIS A 224 -5.48 -3.09 -0.35
N MET A 225 -4.67 -4.02 0.15
CA MET A 225 -5.03 -5.42 0.24
C MET A 225 -6.29 -5.63 1.09
N GLN A 226 -6.39 -4.97 2.26
CA GLN A 226 -7.57 -5.08 3.12
C GLN A 226 -8.83 -4.53 2.44
N MET A 227 -8.73 -3.42 1.71
CA MET A 227 -9.86 -2.87 0.93
C MET A 227 -10.29 -3.81 -0.20
N ALA A 228 -9.34 -4.35 -0.98
CA ALA A 228 -9.64 -5.29 -2.06
C ALA A 228 -10.32 -6.56 -1.54
N LEU A 229 -9.83 -7.14 -0.44
CA LEU A 229 -10.46 -8.30 0.20
C LEU A 229 -11.92 -8.01 0.62
N ARG A 230 -12.13 -6.92 1.35
CA ARG A 230 -13.45 -6.58 1.89
C ARG A 230 -14.46 -6.24 0.81
N ILE A 231 -14.07 -5.39 -0.15
CA ILE A 231 -14.99 -4.86 -1.16
C ILE A 231 -15.14 -5.85 -2.32
N MET A 232 -14.05 -6.32 -2.93
CA MET A 232 -14.12 -7.13 -4.15
C MET A 232 -14.43 -8.59 -3.85
N LEU A 233 -13.77 -9.21 -2.86
CA LEU A 233 -13.98 -10.64 -2.56
C LEU A 233 -15.21 -10.89 -1.70
N HIS A 234 -15.43 -10.07 -0.67
CA HIS A 234 -16.51 -10.26 0.28
C HIS A 234 -17.74 -9.38 0.05
N GLY A 235 -17.73 -8.52 -0.96
CA GLY A 235 -18.87 -7.69 -1.35
C GLY A 235 -19.32 -6.71 -0.26
N GLN A 236 -18.43 -6.33 0.66
CA GLN A 236 -18.78 -5.37 1.70
C GLN A 236 -19.05 -3.99 1.08
N ASN A 237 -20.03 -3.28 1.65
CA ASN A 237 -20.25 -1.88 1.31
C ASN A 237 -18.95 -1.09 1.52
N PRO A 238 -18.54 -0.20 0.56
CA PRO A 238 -17.29 0.54 0.66
C PRO A 238 -17.10 1.31 1.97
N GLN A 239 -18.15 1.95 2.52
CA GLN A 239 -18.04 2.64 3.79
C GLN A 239 -17.83 1.67 4.95
N ALA A 240 -18.57 0.56 4.99
CA ALA A 240 -18.37 -0.46 6.01
C ALA A 240 -16.98 -1.09 5.95
N ALA A 241 -16.42 -1.25 4.74
CA ALA A 241 -15.04 -1.74 4.56
C ALA A 241 -14.00 -0.74 5.07
N ILE A 242 -14.23 0.57 4.87
CA ILE A 242 -13.36 1.64 5.39
C ILE A 242 -13.41 1.68 6.92
N ASP A 243 -14.62 1.61 7.50
CA ASP A 243 -14.83 1.72 8.95
C ASP A 243 -14.42 0.44 9.71
N ALA A 244 -14.24 -0.66 9.03
CA ALA A 244 -13.82 -1.92 9.64
C ALA A 244 -12.46 -1.79 10.35
N PRO A 245 -12.24 -2.51 11.46
CA PRO A 245 -10.97 -2.53 12.16
C PRO A 245 -9.81 -2.91 11.25
N ARG A 246 -8.70 -2.18 11.33
CA ARG A 246 -7.48 -2.44 10.57
C ARG A 246 -6.36 -2.99 11.41
N TRP A 247 -5.47 -3.67 10.73
CA TRP A 247 -4.22 -4.14 11.27
C TRP A 247 -3.07 -3.73 10.34
N ARG A 248 -1.87 -3.72 10.90
CA ARG A 248 -0.63 -3.54 10.12
C ARG A 248 0.48 -4.43 10.68
N VAL A 249 1.24 -5.02 9.81
CA VAL A 249 2.50 -5.68 10.14
C VAL A 249 3.57 -4.60 10.32
N VAL A 250 4.37 -4.73 11.38
CA VAL A 250 5.48 -3.81 11.68
C VAL A 250 6.79 -4.45 11.30
N GLN A 251 7.10 -5.60 11.88
CA GLN A 251 8.27 -6.40 11.56
C GLN A 251 8.12 -7.83 12.10
N GLY A 252 8.68 -8.82 11.42
CA GLY A 252 8.68 -10.20 11.89
C GLY A 252 7.28 -10.68 12.28
N ARG A 253 7.07 -11.00 13.57
CA ARG A 253 5.77 -11.40 14.11
C ARG A 253 4.98 -10.26 14.74
N GLU A 254 5.54 -9.07 14.81
CA GLU A 254 4.87 -7.91 15.40
C GLU A 254 3.78 -7.38 14.47
N VAL A 255 2.56 -7.36 14.98
CA VAL A 255 1.36 -6.85 14.28
C VAL A 255 0.63 -5.91 15.20
N VAL A 256 0.35 -4.71 14.71
CA VAL A 256 -0.49 -3.76 15.43
C VAL A 256 -1.91 -3.88 14.92
N VAL A 257 -2.88 -3.88 15.83
CA VAL A 257 -4.30 -3.93 15.54
C VAL A 257 -5.01 -2.78 16.24
N GLU A 258 -6.11 -2.32 15.67
CA GLU A 258 -6.95 -1.31 16.31
C GLU A 258 -7.63 -1.85 17.56
N SER A 259 -7.83 -0.98 18.55
CA SER A 259 -8.54 -1.31 19.81
C SER A 259 -10.01 -1.72 19.61
N THR A 260 -10.54 -1.51 18.41
CA THR A 260 -11.90 -1.89 18.00
C THR A 260 -12.02 -3.37 17.58
N PHE A 261 -10.89 -4.08 17.44
CA PHE A 261 -10.94 -5.54 17.18
C PHE A 261 -11.56 -6.30 18.34
N ASP A 262 -12.28 -7.38 18.00
CA ASP A 262 -12.81 -8.31 19.00
C ASP A 262 -11.68 -8.93 19.84
N ARG A 263 -11.88 -8.94 21.16
CA ARG A 263 -10.88 -9.41 22.12
C ARG A 263 -10.53 -10.90 21.98
N ASN A 264 -11.52 -11.72 21.60
CA ASN A 264 -11.28 -13.16 21.40
C ASN A 264 -10.46 -13.39 20.13
N THR A 265 -10.70 -12.61 19.09
CA THR A 265 -9.90 -12.61 17.86
C THR A 265 -8.46 -12.22 18.15
N ILE A 266 -8.22 -11.17 18.93
CA ILE A 266 -6.86 -10.76 19.37
C ILE A 266 -6.18 -11.90 20.14
N ALA A 267 -6.89 -12.53 21.10
CA ALA A 267 -6.35 -13.64 21.89
C ALA A 267 -5.96 -14.84 21.01
N ALA A 268 -6.84 -15.22 20.07
CA ALA A 268 -6.58 -16.34 19.17
C ALA A 268 -5.41 -16.06 18.19
N LEU A 269 -5.22 -14.83 17.74
CA LEU A 269 -4.05 -14.46 16.94
C LEU A 269 -2.75 -14.54 17.77
N ARG A 270 -2.79 -14.15 19.05
CA ARG A 270 -1.65 -14.32 19.97
C ARG A 270 -1.32 -15.80 20.21
N GLU A 271 -2.32 -16.66 20.37
CA GLU A 271 -2.12 -18.10 20.49
C GLU A 271 -1.45 -18.71 19.26
N ARG A 272 -1.71 -18.16 18.07
CA ARG A 272 -1.00 -18.52 16.83
C ARG A 272 0.45 -17.98 16.76
N GLY A 273 0.86 -17.18 17.72
CA GLY A 273 2.22 -16.67 17.84
C GLY A 273 2.45 -15.28 17.22
N HIS A 274 1.40 -14.58 16.77
CA HIS A 274 1.52 -13.17 16.44
C HIS A 274 1.78 -12.33 17.70
N GLN A 275 2.70 -11.40 17.63
CA GLN A 275 2.99 -10.43 18.69
C GLN A 275 2.07 -9.23 18.50
N ILE A 276 0.86 -9.34 19.03
CA ILE A 276 -0.18 -8.32 18.82
C ILE A 276 -0.02 -7.15 19.80
N VAL A 277 0.18 -5.95 19.26
CA VAL A 277 0.07 -4.67 19.94
C VAL A 277 -1.28 -4.07 19.59
N VAL A 278 -1.97 -3.49 20.58
CA VAL A 278 -3.28 -2.84 20.39
C VAL A 278 -3.09 -1.34 20.51
N GLU A 279 -3.50 -0.58 19.48
CA GLU A 279 -3.43 0.87 19.44
C GLU A 279 -4.82 1.50 19.26
N ASP A 280 -4.99 2.73 19.72
CA ASP A 280 -6.19 3.52 19.45
C ASP A 280 -6.09 4.14 18.06
N PRO A 281 -7.02 3.83 17.12
CA PRO A 281 -6.97 4.34 15.77
C PRO A 281 -7.02 5.86 15.65
N LEU A 282 -7.52 6.56 16.66
CA LEU A 282 -7.64 8.03 16.65
C LEU A 282 -6.42 8.74 17.22
N GLN A 283 -5.62 8.09 18.07
CA GLN A 283 -4.47 8.71 18.72
C GLN A 283 -3.21 8.69 17.86
N ASP A 284 -2.95 7.60 17.14
CA ASP A 284 -1.64 7.38 16.52
C ASP A 284 -1.63 7.55 15.00
N TYR A 285 -2.77 7.71 14.36
CA TYR A 285 -2.93 7.84 12.89
C TYR A 285 -2.23 6.77 12.05
N ASN A 286 -1.83 5.65 12.68
CA ASN A 286 -0.96 4.62 12.10
C ASN A 286 -1.68 3.63 11.16
N PHE A 287 -3.03 3.62 11.16
CA PHE A 287 -3.83 2.69 10.36
C PHE A 287 -4.26 3.24 9.00
N GLY A 288 -3.65 4.36 8.60
CA GLY A 288 -3.92 4.98 7.33
C GLY A 288 -5.27 5.69 7.26
N GLY A 289 -5.63 6.10 6.06
CA GLY A 289 -6.92 6.73 5.76
C GLY A 289 -7.36 6.37 4.35
N ALA A 290 -8.49 5.68 4.22
CA ALA A 290 -9.01 5.20 2.96
C ALA A 290 -10.01 6.19 2.34
N GLN A 291 -9.96 6.31 1.01
CA GLN A 291 -11.00 6.94 0.20
C GLN A 291 -11.33 6.02 -0.95
N VAL A 292 -12.59 5.86 -1.27
CA VAL A 292 -13.07 4.95 -2.31
C VAL A 292 -14.18 5.60 -3.12
N ILE A 293 -14.12 5.48 -4.44
CA ILE A 293 -15.29 5.59 -5.31
C ILE A 293 -15.49 4.25 -5.99
N TYR A 294 -16.65 3.66 -5.77
CA TYR A 294 -17.05 2.36 -6.34
C TYR A 294 -18.18 2.57 -7.34
N ARG A 295 -18.06 1.96 -8.52
CA ARG A 295 -19.07 2.00 -9.57
C ARG A 295 -20.00 0.81 -9.44
N MET A 296 -21.27 1.07 -9.21
CA MET A 296 -22.33 0.06 -9.15
C MET A 296 -22.63 -0.50 -10.57
N PRO A 297 -23.16 -1.72 -10.69
CA PRO A 297 -23.52 -2.32 -11.97
C PRO A 297 -24.45 -1.44 -12.82
N GLU A 298 -25.37 -0.71 -12.18
CA GLU A 298 -26.32 0.19 -12.81
C GLU A 298 -25.68 1.51 -13.30
N GLY A 299 -24.38 1.73 -13.04
CA GLY A 299 -23.61 2.89 -13.45
C GLY A 299 -23.57 4.04 -12.43
N HIS A 300 -24.24 3.93 -11.31
CA HIS A 300 -24.14 4.87 -10.19
C HIS A 300 -22.83 4.71 -9.43
N TYR A 301 -22.43 5.76 -8.71
CA TYR A 301 -21.24 5.72 -7.85
C TYR A 301 -21.63 5.70 -6.38
N VAL A 302 -20.84 4.97 -5.59
CA VAL A 302 -20.84 5.03 -4.15
C VAL A 302 -19.49 5.60 -3.74
N ALA A 303 -19.48 6.75 -3.07
CA ALA A 303 -18.29 7.36 -2.50
C ALA A 303 -18.23 7.06 -1.00
N ALA A 304 -17.06 6.67 -0.52
CA ALA A 304 -16.83 6.37 0.88
C ALA A 304 -15.55 7.05 1.38
N THR A 305 -15.58 7.57 2.60
CA THR A 305 -14.52 8.37 3.18
C THR A 305 -14.11 7.86 4.56
N GLU A 306 -12.86 8.10 4.91
CA GLU A 306 -12.22 7.63 6.15
C GLU A 306 -12.76 8.34 7.39
N SER A 307 -13.29 7.58 8.33
CA SER A 307 -13.76 8.11 9.63
C SER A 307 -12.63 8.46 10.60
N ARG A 308 -11.41 7.92 10.39
CA ARG A 308 -10.22 8.23 11.19
C ARG A 308 -9.51 9.50 10.75
N LYS A 309 -10.01 10.16 9.70
CA LYS A 309 -9.42 11.36 9.08
C LYS A 309 -10.51 12.41 8.83
N ASP A 310 -10.08 13.63 8.57
CA ASP A 310 -10.94 14.76 8.26
C ASP A 310 -11.21 14.84 6.75
N GLY A 311 -11.72 13.74 6.18
CA GLY A 311 -12.06 13.59 4.78
C GLY A 311 -13.56 13.72 4.54
N GLN A 312 -13.97 13.93 3.28
CA GLN A 312 -15.37 14.04 2.90
C GLN A 312 -15.66 13.42 1.54
N ALA A 313 -16.79 12.71 1.43
CA ALA A 313 -17.39 12.29 0.17
C ALA A 313 -18.39 13.35 -0.29
N LEU A 314 -18.25 13.81 -1.53
CA LEU A 314 -19.12 14.84 -2.13
C LEU A 314 -19.72 14.34 -3.45
N VAL A 315 -20.95 14.72 -3.70
CA VAL A 315 -21.65 14.49 -4.98
C VAL A 315 -22.10 15.85 -5.49
N SER A 316 -21.84 16.15 -6.77
CA SER A 316 -22.28 17.38 -7.46
C SER A 316 -23.37 17.07 -8.48
#